data_955ce8abbbdb1942d8ed376c7d21bc18
#
_entry.id   955ce8abbbdb1942d8ed376c7d21bc18
#
_cell.length_a   1.000
_cell.length_b   1.000
_cell.length_c   1.000
_cell.angle_alpha   90.00
_cell.angle_beta   90.00
_cell.angle_gamma   90.00
#
_symmetry.space_group_name_H-M   'P 1'
#
loop_
_entity.id
_entity.type
_entity.pdbx_description
1 polymer ?
#
loop_
_entity_poly.entity_id
_entity_poly.type
_entity_poly.pdbx_seq_one_letter_code
_entity_poly.pdbx_strand_id
1 'polypeptide(L)'
;MSYPVFDNHVHLRREGRFIAAADEFRRRGGTGMMLVNLPPAVPVTESSYFEIMYSAAEKLRDEVQSTLGLTVLLAVGPYPVTLLEMAEKLGIEEAERRMTSAAVLAARHVVEGRADAMGEVGRPHFPVPEEIMEASNRILRACMEEAKGAGCAVIIHAEDPSPESMSDLARRADSAGLDRGRVVRHHCTDLILPGENHGLFPSITAKRDTVAQAAKKGSRFMLETDYIDDPRNPGAFLGIGTVPKRVRELVDASGSDDKIAWKVGFENPSAVYGSDRFPSGR
;
A
#
# COMPACT_ATOMS: atom_id res chain seq x y z
N MET A 1 -7.91 11.13 21.21
CA MET A 1 -6.47 10.84 21.20
C MET A 1 -5.79 12.03 20.57
N SER A 2 -4.65 12.46 21.07
CA SER A 2 -3.95 13.66 20.60
C SER A 2 -2.85 13.37 19.56
N TYR A 3 -2.72 12.13 19.13
CA TYR A 3 -1.69 11.68 18.17
C TYR A 3 -2.31 11.12 16.90
N PRO A 4 -1.59 11.20 15.77
CA PRO A 4 -2.04 10.66 14.49
C PRO A 4 -2.02 9.13 14.47
N VAL A 5 -2.99 8.55 13.77
CA VAL A 5 -3.10 7.11 13.54
C VAL A 5 -3.38 6.89 12.05
N PHE A 6 -2.40 6.36 11.34
CA PHE A 6 -2.46 6.12 9.90
C PHE A 6 -2.39 4.62 9.60
N ASP A 7 -3.37 4.12 8.87
CA ASP A 7 -3.37 2.75 8.34
C ASP A 7 -2.83 2.77 6.90
N ASN A 8 -1.67 2.17 6.70
CA ASN A 8 -0.92 2.29 5.45
C ASN A 8 -1.45 1.40 4.30
N HIS A 9 -2.45 0.56 4.54
CA HIS A 9 -2.99 -0.30 3.48
C HIS A 9 -4.40 -0.77 3.78
N VAL A 10 -5.37 -0.21 3.05
CA VAL A 10 -6.80 -0.50 3.23
C VAL A 10 -7.47 -0.61 1.86
N HIS A 11 -8.30 -1.63 1.70
CA HIS A 11 -9.13 -1.82 0.51
C HIS A 11 -10.61 -1.67 0.88
N LEU A 12 -11.26 -0.65 0.33
CA LEU A 12 -12.71 -0.45 0.50
C LEU A 12 -13.46 -0.85 -0.77
N ARG A 13 -14.70 -1.30 -0.60
CA ARG A 13 -15.61 -1.64 -1.71
C ARG A 13 -16.94 -0.95 -1.49
N ARG A 14 -17.54 -0.47 -2.56
CA ARG A 14 -18.88 0.15 -2.51
C ARG A 14 -19.95 -0.86 -2.08
N GLU A 15 -19.81 -2.10 -2.50
CA GLU A 15 -20.68 -3.23 -2.18
C GLU A 15 -20.42 -3.84 -0.79
N GLY A 16 -19.36 -3.39 -0.11
CA GLY A 16 -18.98 -3.79 1.23
C GLY A 16 -19.62 -2.91 2.29
N ARG A 17 -18.91 -2.73 3.40
CA ARG A 17 -19.29 -1.82 4.49
C ARG A 17 -18.97 -0.36 4.17
N PHE A 18 -18.01 -0.14 3.29
CA PHE A 18 -17.58 1.14 2.73
C PHE A 18 -17.43 2.25 3.78
N ILE A 19 -18.32 3.28 3.75
CA ILE A 19 -18.30 4.39 4.72
C ILE A 19 -18.44 3.90 6.16
N ALA A 20 -19.21 2.85 6.41
CA ALA A 20 -19.35 2.29 7.75
C ALA A 20 -18.04 1.67 8.28
N ALA A 21 -17.21 1.07 7.42
CA ALA A 21 -15.91 0.57 7.79
C ALA A 21 -14.93 1.73 8.11
N ALA A 22 -14.89 2.74 7.26
CA ALA A 22 -14.07 3.93 7.47
C ALA A 22 -14.51 4.73 8.72
N ASP A 23 -15.81 4.81 9.00
CA ASP A 23 -16.33 5.45 10.21
C ASP A 23 -15.98 4.63 11.48
N GLU A 24 -16.01 3.30 11.39
CA GLU A 24 -15.52 2.47 12.50
C GLU A 24 -14.03 2.74 12.78
N PHE A 25 -13.18 2.84 11.75
CA PHE A 25 -11.76 3.21 11.90
C PHE A 25 -11.62 4.56 12.61
N ARG A 26 -12.34 5.60 12.12
CA ARG A 26 -12.34 6.94 12.71
C ARG A 26 -12.79 6.93 14.18
N ARG A 27 -13.91 6.26 14.50
CA ARG A 27 -14.42 6.15 15.88
C ARG A 27 -13.46 5.42 16.82
N ARG A 28 -12.62 4.53 16.29
CA ARG A 28 -11.56 3.85 17.07
C ARG A 28 -10.30 4.69 17.23
N GLY A 29 -10.28 5.90 16.66
CA GLY A 29 -9.17 6.86 16.78
C GLY A 29 -8.26 6.91 15.55
N GLY A 30 -8.63 6.31 14.44
CA GLY A 30 -7.95 6.48 13.16
C GLY A 30 -8.09 7.91 12.65
N THR A 31 -7.02 8.47 12.10
CA THR A 31 -6.98 9.85 11.57
C THR A 31 -6.73 9.89 10.08
N GLY A 32 -6.13 8.86 9.52
CA GLY A 32 -5.88 8.76 8.08
C GLY A 32 -5.58 7.35 7.63
N MET A 33 -5.72 7.12 6.32
CA MET A 33 -5.43 5.82 5.70
C MET A 33 -4.90 5.97 4.28
N MET A 34 -4.15 4.97 3.83
CA MET A 34 -3.85 4.74 2.43
C MET A 34 -4.90 3.80 1.84
N LEU A 35 -5.77 4.33 0.99
CA LEU A 35 -6.67 3.51 0.19
C LEU A 35 -5.91 2.96 -1.02
N VAL A 36 -6.06 1.66 -1.26
CA VAL A 36 -5.40 0.98 -2.38
C VAL A 36 -6.48 0.39 -3.30
N ASN A 37 -6.30 0.56 -4.61
CA ASN A 37 -7.28 0.09 -5.57
C ASN A 37 -7.49 -1.43 -5.51
N LEU A 38 -8.67 -1.87 -5.92
CA LEU A 38 -9.03 -3.29 -6.08
C LEU A 38 -9.46 -3.56 -7.51
N PRO A 39 -9.27 -4.80 -8.01
CA PRO A 39 -9.80 -5.22 -9.29
C PRO A 39 -11.31 -4.92 -9.41
N PRO A 40 -11.74 -4.28 -10.51
CA PRO A 40 -13.16 -3.97 -10.75
C PRO A 40 -13.94 -5.22 -11.17
N ALA A 41 -15.26 -5.16 -11.05
CA ALA A 41 -16.16 -6.24 -11.49
C ALA A 41 -16.42 -6.23 -13.01
N VAL A 42 -15.37 -6.01 -13.82
CA VAL A 42 -15.42 -6.10 -15.28
C VAL A 42 -14.34 -7.10 -15.76
N PRO A 43 -14.53 -7.74 -16.94
CA PRO A 43 -13.52 -8.66 -17.45
C PRO A 43 -12.16 -7.99 -17.65
N VAL A 44 -11.06 -8.69 -17.35
CA VAL A 44 -9.69 -8.21 -17.57
C VAL A 44 -9.37 -7.93 -19.05
N THR A 45 -10.20 -8.47 -19.97
CA THR A 45 -10.11 -8.23 -21.42
C THR A 45 -10.64 -6.86 -21.83
N GLU A 46 -11.40 -6.19 -20.95
CA GLU A 46 -11.89 -4.83 -21.22
C GLU A 46 -10.72 -3.86 -21.44
N SER A 47 -10.79 -3.07 -22.50
CA SER A 47 -9.71 -2.16 -22.86
C SER A 47 -9.50 -1.04 -21.83
N SER A 48 -10.58 -0.61 -21.18
CA SER A 48 -10.61 0.41 -20.13
C SER A 48 -10.48 -0.14 -18.70
N TYR A 49 -10.09 -1.43 -18.54
CA TYR A 49 -10.03 -2.11 -17.25
C TYR A 49 -9.33 -1.29 -16.15
N PHE A 50 -8.13 -0.81 -16.42
CA PHE A 50 -7.34 -0.04 -15.45
C PHE A 50 -7.89 1.38 -15.22
N GLU A 51 -8.43 2.03 -16.25
CA GLU A 51 -9.11 3.32 -16.11
C GLU A 51 -10.33 3.21 -15.18
N ILE A 52 -11.15 2.17 -15.38
CA ILE A 52 -12.29 1.87 -14.51
C ILE A 52 -11.82 1.63 -13.07
N MET A 53 -10.75 0.83 -12.89
CA MET A 53 -10.19 0.50 -11.58
C MET A 53 -9.72 1.74 -10.82
N TYR A 54 -8.92 2.59 -11.46
CA TYR A 54 -8.35 3.77 -10.83
C TYR A 54 -9.41 4.84 -10.54
N SER A 55 -10.29 5.11 -11.50
CA SER A 55 -11.39 6.07 -11.33
C SER A 55 -12.40 5.63 -10.27
N ALA A 56 -12.61 4.33 -10.08
CA ALA A 56 -13.45 3.82 -9.00
C ALA A 56 -12.81 4.09 -7.63
N ALA A 57 -11.49 3.84 -7.49
CA ALA A 57 -10.76 4.08 -6.26
C ALA A 57 -10.71 5.58 -5.89
N GLU A 58 -10.55 6.48 -6.87
CA GLU A 58 -10.64 7.93 -6.66
C GLU A 58 -11.98 8.33 -6.04
N LYS A 59 -13.08 7.85 -6.63
CA LYS A 59 -14.43 8.15 -6.12
C LYS A 59 -14.65 7.66 -4.69
N LEU A 60 -14.09 6.49 -4.35
CA LEU A 60 -14.16 5.95 -2.99
C LEU A 60 -13.36 6.84 -2.01
N ARG A 61 -12.13 7.22 -2.38
CA ARG A 61 -11.29 8.15 -1.60
C ARG A 61 -12.01 9.46 -1.31
N ASP A 62 -12.53 10.11 -2.35
CA ASP A 62 -13.16 11.43 -2.26
C ASP A 62 -14.42 11.39 -1.39
N GLU A 63 -15.21 10.32 -1.49
CA GLU A 63 -16.43 10.15 -0.68
C GLU A 63 -16.09 9.90 0.79
N VAL A 64 -15.10 9.05 1.11
CA VAL A 64 -14.65 8.84 2.49
C VAL A 64 -14.11 10.14 3.09
N GLN A 65 -13.26 10.85 2.37
CA GLN A 65 -12.64 12.09 2.83
C GLN A 65 -13.69 13.19 3.08
N SER A 66 -14.60 13.41 2.14
CA SER A 66 -15.65 14.43 2.26
C SER A 66 -16.68 14.10 3.35
N THR A 67 -17.01 12.82 3.53
CA THR A 67 -18.03 12.39 4.50
C THR A 67 -17.51 12.37 5.93
N LEU A 68 -16.25 11.93 6.14
CA LEU A 68 -15.74 11.63 7.48
C LEU A 68 -14.62 12.58 7.94
N GLY A 69 -14.08 13.42 7.06
CA GLY A 69 -12.98 14.32 7.38
C GLY A 69 -11.67 13.60 7.70
N LEU A 70 -11.52 12.35 7.25
CA LEU A 70 -10.27 11.59 7.36
C LEU A 70 -9.26 12.09 6.33
N THR A 71 -7.97 12.02 6.64
CA THR A 71 -6.92 12.12 5.64
C THR A 71 -6.86 10.79 4.87
N VAL A 72 -7.27 10.80 3.61
CA VAL A 72 -7.26 9.59 2.77
C VAL A 72 -6.30 9.80 1.61
N LEU A 73 -5.15 9.14 1.66
CA LEU A 73 -4.24 9.02 0.51
C LEU A 73 -4.70 7.87 -0.38
N LEU A 74 -4.39 7.96 -1.67
CA LEU A 74 -4.75 6.95 -2.66
C LEU A 74 -3.51 6.40 -3.36
N ALA A 75 -3.37 5.08 -3.37
CA ALA A 75 -2.44 4.37 -4.23
C ALA A 75 -3.19 3.69 -5.37
N VAL A 76 -2.71 3.89 -6.60
CA VAL A 76 -3.23 3.20 -7.80
C VAL A 76 -2.10 2.50 -8.54
N GLY A 77 -2.36 1.29 -9.00
CA GLY A 77 -1.37 0.51 -9.73
C GLY A 77 -1.93 -0.80 -10.31
N PRO A 78 -1.21 -1.42 -11.25
CA PRO A 78 -1.59 -2.70 -11.81
C PRO A 78 -1.29 -3.83 -10.82
N TYR A 79 -2.34 -4.35 -10.16
CA TYR A 79 -2.25 -5.43 -9.18
C TYR A 79 -1.59 -6.67 -9.80
N PRO A 80 -0.49 -7.20 -9.21
CA PRO A 80 0.34 -8.19 -9.90
C PRO A 80 -0.35 -9.51 -10.19
N VAL A 81 -1.33 -9.94 -9.39
CA VAL A 81 -2.07 -11.19 -9.62
C VAL A 81 -2.99 -11.09 -10.83
N THR A 82 -3.40 -9.89 -11.24
CA THR A 82 -4.19 -9.65 -12.45
C THR A 82 -3.46 -10.12 -13.73
N LEU A 83 -2.11 -10.15 -13.70
CA LEU A 83 -1.32 -10.65 -14.81
C LEU A 83 -1.68 -12.10 -15.19
N LEU A 84 -1.97 -12.96 -14.19
CA LEU A 84 -2.27 -14.37 -14.46
C LEU A 84 -3.55 -14.52 -15.28
N GLU A 85 -4.62 -13.86 -14.87
CA GLU A 85 -5.89 -13.91 -15.61
C GLU A 85 -5.76 -13.24 -16.98
N MET A 86 -5.06 -12.11 -17.07
CA MET A 86 -4.82 -11.46 -18.35
C MET A 86 -4.01 -12.34 -19.31
N ALA A 87 -2.95 -12.98 -18.80
CA ALA A 87 -2.11 -13.87 -19.62
C ALA A 87 -2.90 -15.09 -20.12
N GLU A 88 -3.78 -15.65 -19.29
CA GLU A 88 -4.67 -16.74 -19.70
C GLU A 88 -5.63 -16.34 -20.84
N LYS A 89 -6.18 -15.13 -20.77
CA LYS A 89 -7.21 -14.66 -21.71
C LYS A 89 -6.64 -14.01 -22.98
N LEU A 90 -5.50 -13.34 -22.89
CA LEU A 90 -4.95 -12.49 -23.95
C LEU A 90 -3.57 -12.95 -24.45
N GLY A 91 -2.93 -13.88 -23.75
CA GLY A 91 -1.50 -14.21 -23.93
C GLY A 91 -0.61 -13.28 -23.13
N ILE A 92 0.59 -13.78 -22.78
CA ILE A 92 1.52 -13.10 -21.86
C ILE A 92 2.02 -11.76 -22.39
N GLU A 93 2.33 -11.66 -23.68
CA GLU A 93 2.84 -10.45 -24.32
C GLU A 93 1.83 -9.29 -24.23
N GLU A 94 0.55 -9.56 -24.56
CA GLU A 94 -0.49 -8.55 -24.50
C GLU A 94 -0.83 -8.18 -23.05
N ALA A 95 -0.82 -9.16 -22.13
CA ALA A 95 -1.03 -8.93 -20.71
C ALA A 95 0.07 -8.01 -20.13
N GLU A 96 1.34 -8.30 -20.41
CA GLU A 96 2.48 -7.48 -20.01
C GLU A 96 2.39 -6.06 -20.59
N ARG A 97 2.08 -5.93 -21.86
CA ARG A 97 1.90 -4.63 -22.53
C ARG A 97 0.81 -3.80 -21.85
N ARG A 98 -0.34 -4.39 -21.52
CA ARG A 98 -1.46 -3.70 -20.84
C ARG A 98 -1.09 -3.28 -19.43
N MET A 99 -0.43 -4.16 -18.67
CA MET A 99 -0.01 -3.85 -17.29
C MET A 99 1.08 -2.75 -17.27
N THR A 100 1.99 -2.77 -18.23
CA THR A 100 2.98 -1.69 -18.38
C THR A 100 2.31 -0.36 -18.76
N SER A 101 1.33 -0.38 -19.66
CA SER A 101 0.54 0.80 -20.00
C SER A 101 -0.26 1.33 -18.78
N ALA A 102 -0.71 0.42 -17.91
CA ALA A 102 -1.38 0.78 -16.67
C ALA A 102 -0.45 1.48 -15.67
N ALA A 103 0.86 1.16 -15.66
CA ALA A 103 1.84 1.90 -14.86
C ALA A 103 1.95 3.37 -15.34
N VAL A 104 2.00 3.61 -16.65
CA VAL A 104 1.99 4.96 -17.23
C VAL A 104 0.71 5.72 -16.85
N LEU A 105 -0.45 5.03 -16.90
CA LEU A 105 -1.72 5.60 -16.47
C LEU A 105 -1.70 5.97 -14.97
N ALA A 106 -1.19 5.08 -14.11
CA ALA A 106 -1.06 5.35 -12.68
C ALA A 106 -0.17 6.57 -12.39
N ALA A 107 0.98 6.67 -13.07
CA ALA A 107 1.86 7.83 -12.97
C ALA A 107 1.15 9.14 -13.37
N ARG A 108 0.32 9.10 -14.42
CA ARG A 108 -0.51 10.26 -14.83
C ARG A 108 -1.48 10.65 -13.72
N HIS A 109 -2.17 9.71 -13.07
CA HIS A 109 -3.06 10.00 -11.94
C HIS A 109 -2.32 10.70 -10.80
N VAL A 110 -1.07 10.29 -10.52
CA VAL A 110 -0.25 10.96 -9.51
C VAL A 110 0.13 12.39 -9.92
N VAL A 111 0.61 12.58 -11.15
CA VAL A 111 1.02 13.91 -11.63
C VAL A 111 -0.17 14.89 -11.69
N GLU A 112 -1.36 14.39 -11.99
CA GLU A 112 -2.60 15.17 -12.01
C GLU A 112 -3.21 15.39 -10.59
N GLY A 113 -2.58 14.88 -9.53
CA GLY A 113 -3.05 14.99 -8.15
C GLY A 113 -4.28 14.14 -7.83
N ARG A 114 -4.58 13.16 -8.69
CA ARG A 114 -5.69 12.21 -8.50
C ARG A 114 -5.32 11.00 -7.64
N ALA A 115 -4.02 10.72 -7.52
CA ALA A 115 -3.46 9.71 -6.63
C ALA A 115 -2.21 10.24 -5.93
N ASP A 116 -1.74 9.57 -4.88
CA ASP A 116 -0.62 9.97 -4.03
C ASP A 116 0.58 9.04 -4.14
N ALA A 117 0.35 7.79 -4.53
CA ALA A 117 1.39 6.76 -4.69
C ALA A 117 1.03 5.78 -5.81
N MET A 118 2.01 5.06 -6.30
CA MET A 118 1.80 3.94 -7.20
C MET A 118 1.74 2.64 -6.40
N GLY A 119 0.64 1.92 -6.50
CA GLY A 119 0.45 0.66 -5.78
C GLY A 119 -0.99 0.15 -5.80
N GLU A 120 -1.17 -1.07 -5.60
CA GLU A 120 -0.26 -2.17 -5.28
C GLU A 120 0.34 -2.73 -6.57
N VAL A 121 1.67 -2.82 -6.63
CA VAL A 121 2.40 -3.37 -7.80
C VAL A 121 3.40 -4.43 -7.33
N GLY A 122 3.95 -5.22 -8.23
CA GLY A 122 4.99 -6.16 -7.81
C GLY A 122 4.88 -7.55 -8.44
N ARG A 123 4.85 -8.58 -7.59
CA ARG A 123 4.90 -9.99 -7.99
C ARG A 123 3.80 -10.80 -7.30
N PRO A 124 3.32 -11.91 -7.91
CA PRO A 124 2.48 -12.87 -7.19
C PRO A 124 3.17 -13.38 -5.92
N HIS A 125 2.41 -13.50 -4.82
CA HIS A 125 2.93 -13.96 -3.52
C HIS A 125 2.93 -15.49 -3.37
N PHE A 126 2.66 -16.21 -4.45
CA PHE A 126 2.63 -17.68 -4.52
C PHE A 126 3.42 -18.15 -5.75
N PRO A 127 3.82 -19.45 -5.80
CA PRO A 127 4.57 -19.99 -6.92
C PRO A 127 3.81 -19.85 -8.25
N VAL A 128 4.50 -19.34 -9.27
CA VAL A 128 3.98 -19.19 -10.64
C VAL A 128 5.03 -19.69 -11.64
N PRO A 129 4.66 -19.96 -12.89
CA PRO A 129 5.62 -20.25 -13.95
C PRO A 129 6.68 -19.15 -14.07
N GLU A 130 7.90 -19.54 -14.46
CA GLU A 130 9.04 -18.62 -14.60
C GLU A 130 8.72 -17.46 -15.54
N GLU A 131 8.06 -17.74 -16.66
CA GLU A 131 7.61 -16.72 -17.62
C GLU A 131 6.73 -15.62 -16.98
N ILE A 132 5.81 -16.00 -16.10
CA ILE A 132 4.95 -15.07 -15.36
C ILE A 132 5.78 -14.24 -14.36
N MET A 133 6.72 -14.87 -13.67
CA MET A 133 7.61 -14.17 -12.74
C MET A 133 8.50 -13.17 -13.46
N GLU A 134 9.06 -13.53 -14.61
CA GLU A 134 9.85 -12.63 -15.43
C GLU A 134 9.04 -11.43 -15.95
N ALA A 135 7.84 -11.69 -16.49
CA ALA A 135 6.92 -10.62 -16.90
C ALA A 135 6.56 -9.70 -15.71
N SER A 136 6.24 -10.28 -14.55
CA SER A 136 5.98 -9.50 -13.33
C SER A 136 7.17 -8.60 -12.95
N ASN A 137 8.39 -9.11 -13.09
CA ASN A 137 9.60 -8.34 -12.83
C ASN A 137 9.83 -7.19 -13.83
N ARG A 138 9.49 -7.38 -15.11
CA ARG A 138 9.56 -6.31 -16.12
C ARG A 138 8.49 -5.24 -15.87
N ILE A 139 7.26 -5.66 -15.54
CA ILE A 139 6.17 -4.74 -15.15
C ILE A 139 6.56 -3.95 -13.90
N LEU A 140 7.08 -4.61 -12.86
CA LEU A 140 7.52 -3.94 -11.62
C LEU A 140 8.59 -2.90 -11.92
N ARG A 141 9.56 -3.20 -12.79
CA ARG A 141 10.57 -2.25 -13.22
C ARG A 141 9.94 -1.03 -13.88
N ALA A 142 9.01 -1.24 -14.82
CA ALA A 142 8.29 -0.13 -15.47
C ALA A 142 7.52 0.72 -14.43
N CYS A 143 6.85 0.09 -13.46
CA CYS A 143 6.18 0.79 -12.37
C CYS A 143 7.17 1.67 -11.56
N MET A 144 8.34 1.16 -11.23
CA MET A 144 9.35 1.93 -10.50
C MET A 144 9.91 3.11 -11.31
N GLU A 145 10.14 2.92 -12.61
CA GLU A 145 10.62 3.96 -13.53
C GLU A 145 9.55 5.07 -13.67
N GLU A 146 8.29 4.70 -13.84
CA GLU A 146 7.17 5.65 -13.93
C GLU A 146 6.93 6.40 -12.62
N ALA A 147 7.00 5.70 -11.47
CA ALA A 147 6.88 6.32 -10.15
C ALA A 147 8.01 7.32 -9.87
N LYS A 148 9.24 7.01 -10.30
CA LYS A 148 10.35 7.96 -10.26
C LYS A 148 10.05 9.21 -11.08
N GLY A 149 9.54 9.03 -12.31
CA GLY A 149 9.15 10.14 -13.18
C GLY A 149 8.06 11.03 -12.58
N ALA A 150 7.08 10.40 -11.93
CA ALA A 150 5.99 11.08 -11.23
C ALA A 150 6.37 11.65 -9.84
N GLY A 151 7.56 11.33 -9.32
CA GLY A 151 8.04 11.78 -8.02
C GLY A 151 7.29 11.18 -6.84
N CYS A 152 6.72 9.98 -6.97
CA CYS A 152 5.91 9.33 -5.93
C CYS A 152 6.55 8.06 -5.35
N ALA A 153 5.99 7.56 -4.26
CA ALA A 153 6.35 6.28 -3.67
C ALA A 153 5.70 5.11 -4.42
N VAL A 154 6.29 3.91 -4.25
CA VAL A 154 5.76 2.64 -4.76
C VAL A 154 5.41 1.72 -3.60
N ILE A 155 4.21 1.14 -3.60
CA ILE A 155 3.79 0.12 -2.63
C ILE A 155 3.87 -1.24 -3.30
N ILE A 156 4.73 -2.11 -2.77
CA ILE A 156 5.06 -3.40 -3.37
C ILE A 156 4.37 -4.55 -2.66
N HIS A 157 3.63 -5.32 -3.45
CA HIS A 157 3.17 -6.67 -3.18
C HIS A 157 4.18 -7.68 -3.74
N ALA A 158 4.57 -8.65 -2.96
CA ALA A 158 5.47 -9.73 -3.40
C ALA A 158 5.35 -10.95 -2.45
N GLU A 159 6.16 -11.98 -2.71
CA GLU A 159 6.34 -13.14 -1.85
C GLU A 159 6.70 -12.74 -0.40
N ASP A 160 6.61 -13.67 0.56
CA ASP A 160 6.93 -13.40 1.95
C ASP A 160 8.29 -12.70 2.11
N PRO A 161 8.40 -11.67 2.96
CA PRO A 161 9.62 -10.91 3.11
C PRO A 161 10.72 -11.76 3.75
N SER A 162 11.86 -11.80 3.08
CA SER A 162 13.12 -12.37 3.57
C SER A 162 14.27 -11.41 3.26
N PRO A 163 15.45 -11.55 3.89
CA PRO A 163 16.61 -10.73 3.53
C PRO A 163 16.93 -10.79 2.03
N GLU A 164 16.77 -11.96 1.40
CA GLU A 164 17.04 -12.16 -0.03
C GLU A 164 16.01 -11.44 -0.90
N SER A 165 14.70 -11.58 -0.59
CA SER A 165 13.65 -10.88 -1.35
C SER A 165 13.73 -9.37 -1.18
N MET A 166 14.06 -8.89 0.03
CA MET A 166 14.29 -7.46 0.27
C MET A 166 15.51 -6.94 -0.49
N SER A 167 16.60 -7.72 -0.54
CA SER A 167 17.80 -7.39 -1.34
C SER A 167 17.49 -7.33 -2.83
N ASP A 168 16.71 -8.27 -3.36
CA ASP A 168 16.31 -8.27 -4.77
C ASP A 168 15.47 -7.04 -5.12
N LEU A 169 14.45 -6.72 -4.32
CA LEU A 169 13.62 -5.53 -4.52
C LEU A 169 14.43 -4.23 -4.43
N ALA A 170 15.38 -4.14 -3.52
CA ALA A 170 16.26 -2.98 -3.39
C ALA A 170 17.15 -2.80 -4.64
N ARG A 171 17.73 -3.89 -5.19
CA ARG A 171 18.50 -3.82 -6.46
C ARG A 171 17.62 -3.39 -7.63
N ARG A 172 16.35 -3.80 -7.67
CA ARG A 172 15.40 -3.36 -8.72
C ARG A 172 15.09 -1.88 -8.61
N ALA A 173 14.91 -1.36 -7.39
CA ALA A 173 14.74 0.07 -7.16
C ALA A 173 15.95 0.86 -7.66
N ASP A 174 17.17 0.43 -7.33
CA ASP A 174 18.41 1.04 -7.83
C ASP A 174 18.48 1.03 -9.35
N SER A 175 18.15 -0.11 -9.99
CA SER A 175 18.17 -0.26 -11.45
C SER A 175 17.16 0.66 -12.15
N ALA A 176 16.02 0.94 -11.52
CA ALA A 176 15.03 1.91 -11.98
C ALA A 176 15.40 3.35 -11.60
N GLY A 177 16.41 3.54 -10.74
CA GLY A 177 16.84 4.82 -10.20
C GLY A 177 15.83 5.45 -9.23
N LEU A 178 14.98 4.63 -8.59
CA LEU A 178 14.04 5.04 -7.56
C LEU A 178 14.71 4.97 -6.19
N ASP A 179 14.54 6.01 -5.37
CA ASP A 179 15.02 6.03 -3.98
C ASP A 179 14.40 4.85 -3.19
N ARG A 180 15.24 4.04 -2.57
CA ARG A 180 14.81 2.90 -1.76
C ARG A 180 13.88 3.31 -0.61
N GLY A 181 14.05 4.49 -0.04
CA GLY A 181 13.18 5.04 0.99
C GLY A 181 11.75 5.35 0.51
N ARG A 182 11.53 5.41 -0.81
CA ARG A 182 10.21 5.57 -1.44
C ARG A 182 9.62 4.24 -1.92
N VAL A 183 10.30 3.13 -1.68
CA VAL A 183 9.79 1.78 -1.98
C VAL A 183 9.24 1.18 -0.71
N VAL A 184 7.93 1.15 -0.59
CA VAL A 184 7.21 0.59 0.57
C VAL A 184 7.01 -0.90 0.36
N ARG A 185 7.63 -1.73 1.22
CA ARG A 185 7.32 -3.15 1.26
C ARG A 185 6.06 -3.35 2.11
N HIS A 186 4.93 -3.52 1.44
CA HIS A 186 3.66 -3.90 2.03
C HIS A 186 3.73 -5.32 2.61
N HIS A 187 2.90 -5.64 3.61
CA HIS A 187 2.84 -6.93 4.28
C HIS A 187 4.21 -7.38 4.83
N CYS A 188 5.00 -6.42 5.32
CA CYS A 188 6.31 -6.68 5.90
C CYS A 188 6.18 -7.29 7.30
N THR A 189 7.22 -8.01 7.71
CA THR A 189 7.39 -8.49 9.08
C THR A 189 8.16 -7.46 9.92
N ASP A 190 8.86 -7.90 10.96
CA ASP A 190 9.71 -7.06 11.81
C ASP A 190 11.09 -6.73 11.20
N LEU A 191 11.27 -6.87 9.89
CA LEU A 191 12.49 -6.49 9.16
C LEU A 191 12.54 -4.96 8.96
N ILE A 192 12.68 -4.22 10.07
CA ILE A 192 12.58 -2.76 10.05
C ILE A 192 13.94 -2.04 9.98
N LEU A 193 15.02 -2.73 10.28
CA LEU A 193 16.35 -2.12 10.26
C LEU A 193 16.86 -2.00 8.81
N PRO A 194 17.55 -0.89 8.46
CA PRO A 194 18.10 -0.70 7.11
C PRO A 194 19.04 -1.84 6.64
N GLY A 195 19.75 -2.49 7.56
CA GLY A 195 20.58 -3.66 7.25
C GLY A 195 19.77 -4.93 6.94
N GLU A 196 18.51 -5.02 7.41
CA GLU A 196 17.61 -6.16 7.16
C GLU A 196 16.79 -5.96 5.88
N ASN A 197 16.35 -4.73 5.62
CA ASN A 197 15.47 -4.38 4.50
C ASN A 197 16.17 -3.61 3.38
N HIS A 198 17.48 -3.51 3.42
CA HIS A 198 18.31 -2.84 2.42
C HIS A 198 17.89 -1.39 2.10
N GLY A 199 17.28 -0.70 3.09
CA GLY A 199 16.82 0.68 2.97
C GLY A 199 15.40 0.84 2.45
N LEU A 200 14.72 -0.23 2.02
CA LEU A 200 13.29 -0.19 1.70
C LEU A 200 12.46 0.24 2.92
N PHE A 201 11.28 0.78 2.71
CA PHE A 201 10.43 1.24 3.81
C PHE A 201 9.43 0.14 4.20
N PRO A 202 9.49 -0.39 5.43
CA PRO A 202 8.59 -1.47 5.86
C PRO A 202 7.23 -0.93 6.27
N SER A 203 6.16 -1.47 5.68
CA SER A 203 4.79 -1.39 6.17
C SER A 203 4.45 -2.75 6.78
N ILE A 204 4.30 -2.79 8.10
CA ILE A 204 4.17 -4.06 8.84
C ILE A 204 2.71 -4.33 9.18
N THR A 205 2.29 -5.58 9.04
CA THR A 205 0.94 -5.97 9.45
C THR A 205 0.76 -5.74 10.95
N ALA A 206 -0.37 -5.16 11.35
CA ALA A 206 -0.69 -4.80 12.73
C ALA A 206 -1.00 -6.02 13.62
N LYS A 207 -0.33 -7.18 13.38
CA LYS A 207 -0.35 -8.33 14.27
C LYS A 207 0.42 -8.00 15.55
N ARG A 208 -0.12 -8.43 16.71
CA ARG A 208 0.43 -8.04 18.01
C ARG A 208 1.92 -8.34 18.14
N ASP A 209 2.32 -9.57 17.81
CA ASP A 209 3.69 -10.05 18.01
C ASP A 209 4.66 -9.36 17.03
N THR A 210 4.25 -9.17 15.78
CA THR A 210 5.03 -8.44 14.76
C THR A 210 5.32 -7.01 15.21
N VAL A 211 4.28 -6.30 15.66
CA VAL A 211 4.41 -4.91 16.13
C VAL A 211 5.29 -4.84 17.38
N ALA A 212 5.13 -5.77 18.34
CA ALA A 212 5.93 -5.80 19.55
C ALA A 212 7.41 -6.09 19.27
N GLN A 213 7.71 -6.97 18.32
CA GLN A 213 9.09 -7.25 17.90
C GLN A 213 9.71 -6.06 17.15
N ALA A 214 9.00 -5.48 16.21
CA ALA A 214 9.45 -4.30 15.48
C ALA A 214 9.75 -3.13 16.44
N ALA A 215 8.86 -2.83 17.38
CA ALA A 215 9.03 -1.74 18.34
C ALA A 215 10.26 -1.90 19.25
N LYS A 216 10.71 -3.13 19.52
CA LYS A 216 11.97 -3.38 20.26
C LYS A 216 13.21 -3.01 19.43
N LYS A 217 13.13 -3.08 18.10
CA LYS A 217 14.24 -2.74 17.19
C LYS A 217 14.28 -1.25 16.85
N GLY A 218 13.14 -0.54 16.95
CA GLY A 218 13.04 0.88 16.64
C GLY A 218 11.66 1.31 16.18
N SER A 219 11.59 2.42 15.44
CA SER A 219 10.34 3.05 15.01
C SER A 219 10.30 3.36 13.51
N ARG A 220 11.21 2.82 12.70
CA ARG A 220 11.24 3.04 11.24
C ARG A 220 10.31 2.04 10.53
N PHE A 221 9.02 2.17 10.76
CA PHE A 221 7.98 1.38 10.09
C PHE A 221 6.67 2.13 10.02
N MET A 222 5.78 1.73 9.13
CA MET A 222 4.37 2.07 9.11
C MET A 222 3.55 0.84 9.53
N LEU A 223 2.31 1.07 9.95
CA LEU A 223 1.38 0.00 10.33
C LEU A 223 0.29 -0.14 9.28
N GLU A 224 -0.14 -1.36 9.03
CA GLU A 224 -1.25 -1.64 8.13
C GLU A 224 -2.14 -2.77 8.65
N THR A 225 -3.43 -2.70 8.28
CA THR A 225 -4.35 -3.82 8.50
C THR A 225 -4.38 -4.78 7.34
N ASP A 226 -4.10 -4.31 6.13
CA ASP A 226 -4.47 -5.00 4.90
C ASP A 226 -5.97 -5.37 4.89
N TYR A 227 -6.79 -4.47 5.44
CA TYR A 227 -8.23 -4.70 5.52
C TYR A 227 -8.83 -4.74 4.12
N ILE A 228 -9.48 -5.84 3.79
CA ILE A 228 -10.26 -5.98 2.58
C ILE A 228 -11.74 -5.99 2.94
N ASP A 229 -12.49 -5.02 2.40
CA ASP A 229 -13.92 -4.88 2.61
C ASP A 229 -14.70 -5.84 1.70
N ASP A 230 -14.58 -7.14 1.99
CA ASP A 230 -15.31 -8.19 1.28
C ASP A 230 -16.37 -8.82 2.20
N PRO A 231 -17.66 -8.56 1.96
CA PRO A 231 -18.74 -9.11 2.78
C PRO A 231 -18.87 -10.63 2.69
N ARG A 232 -18.27 -11.26 1.66
CA ARG A 232 -18.27 -12.71 1.50
C ARG A 232 -17.21 -13.41 2.34
N ASN A 233 -16.19 -12.67 2.78
CA ASN A 233 -15.09 -13.21 3.57
C ASN A 233 -14.70 -12.25 4.72
N PRO A 234 -15.63 -11.95 5.63
CA PRO A 234 -15.36 -11.05 6.75
C PRO A 234 -14.33 -11.69 7.67
N GLY A 235 -13.20 -11.03 7.86
CA GLY A 235 -12.12 -11.49 8.76
C GLY A 235 -11.00 -12.28 8.09
N ALA A 236 -10.96 -12.36 6.76
CA ALA A 236 -9.80 -12.91 6.03
C ALA A 236 -8.51 -12.14 6.35
N PHE A 237 -8.65 -10.87 6.69
CA PHE A 237 -7.58 -9.93 7.02
C PHE A 237 -7.81 -9.33 8.41
N LEU A 238 -6.90 -8.46 8.87
CA LEU A 238 -7.09 -7.78 10.14
C LEU A 238 -8.30 -6.85 10.08
N GLY A 239 -9.06 -6.77 11.16
CA GLY A 239 -10.19 -5.85 11.24
C GLY A 239 -9.73 -4.39 11.16
N ILE A 240 -10.53 -3.54 10.52
CA ILE A 240 -10.24 -2.11 10.24
C ILE A 240 -9.82 -1.29 11.49
N GLY A 241 -10.23 -1.71 12.68
CA GLY A 241 -9.87 -1.06 13.95
C GLY A 241 -8.55 -1.55 14.57
N THR A 242 -7.79 -2.42 13.88
CA THR A 242 -6.59 -3.04 14.47
C THR A 242 -5.43 -2.05 14.56
N VAL A 243 -5.16 -1.24 13.55
CA VAL A 243 -4.09 -0.23 13.61
C VAL A 243 -4.31 0.77 14.75
N PRO A 244 -5.50 1.39 14.92
CA PRO A 244 -5.75 2.25 16.09
C PRO A 244 -5.51 1.56 17.42
N LYS A 245 -5.86 0.27 17.52
CA LYS A 245 -5.61 -0.52 18.74
C LYS A 245 -4.12 -0.70 18.98
N ARG A 246 -3.33 -1.03 17.94
CA ARG A 246 -1.89 -1.26 18.09
C ARG A 246 -1.12 0.00 18.43
N VAL A 247 -1.47 1.13 17.80
CA VAL A 247 -0.85 2.42 18.15
C VAL A 247 -1.09 2.76 19.62
N ARG A 248 -2.31 2.53 20.13
CA ARG A 248 -2.61 2.73 21.55
C ARG A 248 -1.75 1.82 22.44
N GLU A 249 -1.66 0.53 22.12
CA GLU A 249 -0.82 -0.43 22.86
C GLU A 249 0.67 -0.01 22.85
N LEU A 250 1.18 0.57 21.75
CA LEU A 250 2.55 1.11 21.69
C LEU A 250 2.74 2.31 22.63
N VAL A 251 1.78 3.24 22.67
CA VAL A 251 1.82 4.39 23.55
C VAL A 251 1.74 3.95 25.02
N ASP A 252 0.84 3.02 25.34
CA ASP A 252 0.70 2.49 26.71
C ASP A 252 2.00 1.80 27.17
N ALA A 253 2.64 1.03 26.28
CA ALA A 253 3.90 0.34 26.56
C ALA A 253 5.09 1.30 26.76
N SER A 254 5.03 2.51 26.19
CA SER A 254 6.05 3.56 26.35
C SER A 254 5.82 4.46 27.57
N GLY A 255 4.92 4.07 28.50
CA GLY A 255 4.57 4.89 29.66
C GLY A 255 3.76 6.14 29.29
N SER A 256 2.94 6.04 28.25
CA SER A 256 2.12 7.13 27.69
C SER A 256 2.92 8.22 26.96
N ASP A 257 4.17 7.96 26.57
CA ASP A 257 4.91 8.80 25.62
C ASP A 257 4.37 8.55 24.20
N ASP A 258 3.78 9.56 23.59
CA ASP A 258 3.14 9.45 22.27
C ASP A 258 4.10 9.61 21.08
N LYS A 259 5.40 9.77 21.32
CA LYS A 259 6.42 9.92 20.26
C LYS A 259 6.39 8.76 19.26
N ILE A 260 6.19 7.53 19.74
CA ILE A 260 6.10 6.37 18.84
C ILE A 260 4.88 6.49 17.90
N ALA A 261 3.74 6.99 18.40
CA ALA A 261 2.55 7.19 17.59
C ALA A 261 2.77 8.27 16.51
N TRP A 262 3.41 9.40 16.89
CA TRP A 262 3.80 10.43 15.93
C TRP A 262 4.75 9.89 14.88
N LYS A 263 5.72 9.07 15.30
CA LYS A 263 6.69 8.47 14.37
C LYS A 263 6.03 7.57 13.34
N VAL A 264 5.24 6.60 13.78
CA VAL A 264 4.65 5.58 12.88
C VAL A 264 3.41 6.07 12.16
N GLY A 265 2.64 7.01 12.76
CA GLY A 265 1.39 7.53 12.22
C GLY A 265 1.49 8.82 11.41
N PHE A 266 2.63 9.52 11.48
CA PHE A 266 2.82 10.81 10.81
C PHE A 266 4.20 10.97 10.17
N GLU A 267 5.29 10.92 10.96
CA GLU A 267 6.62 11.26 10.44
C GLU A 267 7.09 10.29 9.36
N ASN A 268 6.90 8.98 9.58
CA ASN A 268 7.27 7.96 8.60
C ASN A 268 6.41 8.03 7.33
N PRO A 269 5.05 8.07 7.40
CA PRO A 269 4.23 8.27 6.21
C PRO A 269 4.57 9.59 5.48
N SER A 270 4.78 10.69 6.21
CA SER A 270 5.16 12.00 5.62
C SER A 270 6.50 11.95 4.91
N ALA A 271 7.48 11.23 5.45
CA ALA A 271 8.78 11.06 4.81
C ALA A 271 8.68 10.25 3.49
N VAL A 272 7.75 9.29 3.42
CA VAL A 272 7.55 8.44 2.24
C VAL A 272 6.70 9.12 1.18
N TYR A 273 5.54 9.66 1.58
CA TYR A 273 4.51 10.16 0.65
C TYR A 273 4.54 11.67 0.43
N GLY A 274 5.28 12.42 1.25
CA GLY A 274 5.31 13.88 1.24
C GLY A 274 4.56 14.49 2.43
N SER A 275 5.16 15.48 3.09
CA SER A 275 4.56 16.13 4.28
C SER A 275 3.35 17.00 3.95
N ASP A 276 3.25 17.49 2.72
CA ASP A 276 2.14 18.27 2.20
C ASP A 276 0.83 17.47 2.07
N ARG A 277 0.93 16.14 2.07
CA ARG A 277 -0.21 15.22 2.02
C ARG A 277 -0.89 15.03 3.38
N PHE A 278 -0.26 15.46 4.45
CA PHE A 278 -0.78 15.31 5.81
C PHE A 278 -1.11 16.68 6.41
N PRO A 279 -2.27 16.83 7.09
CA PRO A 279 -2.56 18.06 7.79
C PRO A 279 -1.45 18.38 8.79
N SER A 280 -1.01 19.65 8.84
CA SER A 280 0.01 20.12 9.77
C SER A 280 -0.42 19.80 11.20
N GLY A 281 0.14 18.71 11.74
CA GLY A 281 -0.13 18.25 13.07
C GLY A 281 0.87 18.85 14.06
N ARG A 282 0.45 19.76 14.83
CA ARG A 282 0.66 20.15 16.22
C ARG A 282 0.08 21.52 16.46
#